data_17b16c9fc723924cad417d5dcd81e434
#
_entry.id   17b16c9fc723924cad417d5dcd81e434
#
_cell.length_a   1.000
_cell.length_b   1.000
_cell.length_c   1.000
_cell.angle_alpha   90.00
_cell.angle_beta   90.00
_cell.angle_gamma   90.00
#
_symmetry.space_group_name_H-M   'P 1'
#
loop_
_entity.id
_entity.type
_entity.pdbx_description
1 polymer ?
#
loop_
_entity_poly.entity_id
_entity_poly.type
_entity_poly.pdbx_seq_one_letter_code
_entity_poly.pdbx_strand_id
1 'polypeptide(L)' 'MNDSMINILLVEDDEVDIMNVERAFKRNHIENPLYIAHDGVEALEMLLGIGGRSIPLPRI' A
#
# COMPACT_ATOMS: atom_id res chain seq x y z
N MET A 1 -18.79 -9.94 -5.07
CA MET A 1 -18.30 -9.43 -4.89
C MET A 1 -17.72 -8.81 -4.73
N ASN A 2 -17.54 -8.47 -4.57
CA ASN A 2 -17.08 -7.70 -4.43
C ASN A 2 -16.23 -7.37 -4.86
N ASP A 3 -16.13 -7.25 -5.33
CA ASP A 3 -15.28 -6.82 -5.73
C ASP A 3 -14.67 -5.84 -5.34
N SER A 4 -14.92 -5.37 -4.69
CA SER A 4 -14.35 -4.12 -4.40
C SER A 4 -12.93 -4.30 -4.00
N MET A 5 -12.09 -3.60 -4.70
CA MET A 5 -10.67 -3.67 -4.46
C MET A 5 -10.34 -2.91 -3.21
N ILE A 6 -9.88 -3.61 -2.19
CA ILE A 6 -9.40 -2.98 -0.98
C ILE A 6 -8.00 -2.42 -1.25
N ASN A 7 -7.81 -1.16 -0.97
CA ASN A 7 -6.49 -0.55 -1.10
C ASN A 7 -5.64 -0.95 0.11
N ILE A 8 -4.42 -1.37 -0.15
CA ILE A 8 -3.51 -1.83 0.90
C ILE A 8 -2.35 -0.87 1.00
N LEU A 9 -2.05 -0.44 2.21
CA LEU A 9 -0.91 0.43 2.46
C LEU A 9 0.12 -0.33 3.29
N LEU A 10 1.30 -0.49 2.72
CA LEU A 10 2.43 -1.12 3.40
C LEU A 10 3.38 -0.04 3.88
N VAL A 11 3.70 -0.04 5.16
CA VAL A 11 4.66 0.89 5.73
C VAL A 11 5.94 0.10 6.00
N GLU A 12 6.97 0.34 5.19
CA GLU A 12 8.19 -0.46 5.27
C GLU A 12 9.33 0.33 4.64
N ASP A 13 10.47 0.43 5.33
CA ASP A 13 11.62 1.15 4.82
C ASP A 13 12.66 0.23 4.16
N ASP A 14 12.54 -1.06 4.30
CA ASP A 14 13.49 -2.02 3.72
C ASP A 14 13.01 -2.42 2.33
N GLU A 15 13.81 -2.08 1.31
CA GLU A 15 13.44 -2.35 -0.06
C GLU A 15 13.36 -3.85 -0.35
N VAL A 16 14.16 -4.65 0.32
CA VAL A 16 14.11 -6.11 0.12
C VAL A 16 12.79 -6.65 0.65
N ASP A 17 12.35 -6.18 1.80
CA ASP A 17 11.07 -6.60 2.36
C ASP A 17 9.92 -6.17 1.47
N ILE A 18 10.00 -4.94 0.90
CA ILE A 18 8.99 -4.47 -0.02
C ILE A 18 8.90 -5.41 -1.23
N MET A 19 10.06 -5.76 -1.81
CA MET A 19 10.09 -6.68 -2.95
C MET A 19 9.48 -8.03 -2.60
N ASN A 20 9.76 -8.52 -1.39
CA ASN A 20 9.24 -9.82 -0.97
C ASN A 20 7.71 -9.77 -0.85
N VAL A 21 7.17 -8.68 -0.33
CA VAL A 21 5.73 -8.52 -0.24
C VAL A 21 5.11 -8.45 -1.64
N GLU A 22 5.73 -7.69 -2.53
CA GLU A 22 5.23 -7.58 -3.90
C GLU A 22 5.22 -8.93 -4.61
N ARG A 23 6.28 -9.72 -4.39
CA ARG A 23 6.37 -11.06 -4.97
C ARG A 23 5.30 -11.98 -4.40
N ALA A 24 5.05 -11.87 -3.07
CA ALA A 24 4.02 -12.69 -2.44
C ALA A 24 2.64 -12.35 -3.00
N PHE A 25 2.38 -11.06 -3.22
CA PHE A 25 1.11 -10.63 -3.82
C PHE A 25 0.95 -11.26 -5.20
N LYS A 26 2.01 -11.15 -6.01
CA LYS A 26 1.95 -11.70 -7.37
C LYS A 26 1.76 -13.22 -7.34
N ARG A 27 2.51 -13.91 -6.48
CA ARG A 27 2.45 -15.36 -6.38
C ARG A 27 1.08 -15.85 -5.97
N ASN A 28 0.40 -15.09 -5.12
CA ASN A 28 -0.91 -15.46 -4.62
C ASN A 28 -2.05 -14.82 -5.39
N HIS A 29 -1.73 -14.20 -6.52
CA HIS A 29 -2.73 -13.57 -7.41
C HIS A 29 -3.55 -12.51 -6.70
N ILE A 30 -2.92 -11.78 -5.79
CA ILE A 30 -3.57 -10.66 -5.12
C ILE A 30 -3.47 -9.44 -6.02
N GLU A 31 -4.61 -8.94 -6.46
CA GLU A 31 -4.65 -7.84 -7.41
C GLU A 31 -5.04 -6.51 -6.75
N ASN A 32 -5.16 -6.50 -5.45
CA ASN A 32 -5.49 -5.28 -4.72
C ASN A 32 -4.38 -4.25 -4.92
N PRO A 33 -4.74 -2.98 -5.07
CA PRO A 33 -3.71 -1.93 -5.17
C PRO A 33 -2.85 -1.89 -3.92
N LEU A 34 -1.55 -1.89 -4.11
CA LEU A 34 -0.59 -1.85 -3.02
C LEU A 34 0.16 -0.53 -3.09
N TYR A 35 0.01 0.27 -2.05
CA TYR A 35 0.71 1.53 -1.90
C TYR A 35 1.80 1.37 -0.85
N ILE A 36 2.92 2.03 -1.05
CA ILE A 36 4.07 1.83 -0.19
C ILE A 36 4.49 3.15 0.42
N ALA A 37 4.57 3.19 1.73
CA ALA A 37 5.14 4.30 2.48
C ALA A 37 6.39 3.79 3.19
N HIS A 38 7.43 4.61 3.23
CA HIS A 38 8.70 4.17 3.79
C HIS A 38 8.82 4.46 5.29
N ASP A 39 7.90 5.24 5.84
CA ASP A 39 7.83 5.48 7.28
C ASP A 39 6.43 5.98 7.63
N GLY A 40 6.21 6.17 8.94
CA GLY A 40 4.89 6.57 9.42
C GLY A 40 4.49 7.96 8.96
N VAL A 41 5.46 8.87 8.81
CA VAL A 41 5.17 10.23 8.35
C VAL A 41 4.66 10.19 6.92
N GLU A 42 5.34 9.46 6.06
CA GLU A 42 4.91 9.30 4.68
C GLU A 42 3.54 8.66 4.60
N ALA A 43 3.31 7.65 5.45
CA ALA A 43 2.00 6.98 5.47
C ALA A 43 0.88 7.97 5.81
N LEU A 44 1.10 8.83 6.81
CA LEU A 44 0.12 9.83 7.19
C LEU A 44 -0.12 10.83 6.05
N GLU A 45 0.95 11.26 5.40
CA GLU A 45 0.83 12.19 4.28
C GLU A 45 -0.04 11.59 3.17
N MET A 46 0.19 10.32 2.88
CA MET A 46 -0.58 9.63 1.84
C MET A 46 -2.06 9.52 2.22
N LEU A 47 -2.33 9.20 3.48
CA LEU A 47 -3.70 9.04 3.95
C LEU A 47 -4.43 10.38 4.01
N LEU A 48 -3.72 11.45 4.36
CA LEU A 48 -4.33 12.78 4.48
C LEU A 48 -4.30 13.58 3.18
N GLY A 49 -3.60 13.06 2.17
CA GLY A 49 -3.52 13.75 0.88
C GLY A 49 -2.62 14.97 0.90
N ILE A 50 -1.61 14.99 1.77
CA ILE A 50 -0.70 16.11 1.94
C ILE A 50 0.50 15.93 1.01
N GLY A 51 1.03 17.03 0.50
CA GLY A 51 2.26 17.00 -0.28
C GLY A 51 2.12 16.36 -1.64
N GLY A 52 0.93 16.33 -2.18
CA GLY A 52 0.68 15.70 -3.46
C GLY A 52 0.62 14.19 -3.39
N ARG A 53 0.75 13.62 -2.22
CA ARG A 53 0.65 12.19 -2.02
C ARG A 53 -0.75 11.86 -1.56
N SER A 54 -1.48 11.15 -2.38
CA SER A 54 -2.87 10.85 -2.06
C SER A 54 -3.20 9.47 -2.59
N ILE A 55 -3.83 8.68 -1.74
CA ILE A 55 -4.34 7.38 -2.14
C ILE A 55 -5.80 7.30 -1.72
N PRO A 56 -6.62 6.51 -2.42
CA PRO A 56 -7.95 6.23 -1.91
C PRO A 56 -7.82 5.59 -0.53
N LEU A 57 -8.71 5.96 0.39
CA LEU A 57 -8.60 5.45 1.76
C LEU A 57 -8.65 3.94 1.76
N PRO A 58 -7.68 3.29 2.44
CA PRO A 58 -7.73 1.84 2.59
C PRO A 58 -8.94 1.44 3.44
N ARG A 59 -9.48 0.30 3.13
CA ARG A 59 -10.50 -0.27 4.02
C ARG A 59 -9.80 -1.11 5.07
N ILE A 60 -10.27 -0.95 6.26
CA ILE A 60 -9.71 -1.70 7.37
C ILE A 60 -10.70 -2.76 7.81
#